data_1aa854d50263447518767da55eb674e6
#
_entry.id   1aa854d50263447518767da55eb674e6
#
_cell.length_a   1.000
_cell.length_b   1.000
_cell.length_c   1.000
_cell.angle_alpha   90.00
_cell.angle_beta   90.00
_cell.angle_gamma   90.00
#
_symmetry.space_group_name_H-M   'P 1'
#
loop_
_entity.id
_entity.type
_entity.pdbx_description
1 polymer ?
#
loop_
_entity_poly.entity_id
_entity_poly.type
_entity_poly.pdbx_seq_one_letter_code
_entity_poly.pdbx_strand_id
1 'polypeptide(L)' 'LREMQKDGVYNRVVLCYIEGNEAAKQLYLKLGFNHTGETDGNEIIMEKKLR' A
#
# COMPACT_ATOMS: atom_id res chain seq x y z
N LEU A 1 4.33 -6.55 -5.74
CA LEU A 1 3.23 -6.49 -4.83
C LEU A 1 3.34 -7.60 -3.84
N ARG A 2 3.34 -7.28 -2.60
CA ARG A 2 3.51 -8.25 -1.58
C ARG A 2 2.40 -8.17 -0.57
N GLU A 3 1.83 -9.29 -0.25
CA GLU A 3 0.73 -9.32 0.62
C GLU A 3 1.12 -9.95 1.90
N MET A 4 0.86 -9.35 3.02
CA MET A 4 1.17 -9.91 4.25
C MET A 4 -0.07 -10.13 5.02
N GLN A 5 -0.37 -11.36 5.30
CA GLN A 5 -1.53 -11.68 5.99
C GLN A 5 -1.19 -12.51 7.15
N LYS A 6 -1.53 -12.15 8.31
CA LYS A 6 -1.22 -12.87 9.44
C LYS A 6 -2.40 -13.09 10.27
N ASP A 7 -2.73 -14.25 10.59
CA ASP A 7 -3.78 -14.55 11.49
C ASP A 7 -5.14 -14.19 11.09
N GLY A 8 -5.35 -13.71 9.96
CA GLY A 8 -6.65 -13.39 9.50
C GLY A 8 -7.36 -12.34 10.29
N VAL A 9 -6.65 -11.64 11.12
CA VAL A 9 -7.24 -10.61 11.89
C VAL A 9 -7.21 -9.30 11.19
N TYR A 10 -6.39 -9.17 10.18
CA TYR A 10 -6.22 -7.93 9.51
C TYR A 10 -7.33 -7.64 8.56
N ASN A 11 -7.82 -6.45 8.61
CA ASN A 11 -8.84 -6.00 7.69
C ASN A 11 -8.26 -4.97 6.76
N ARG A 12 -7.03 -5.13 6.37
CA ARG A 12 -6.41 -4.18 5.47
C ARG A 12 -5.32 -4.85 4.66
N VAL A 13 -5.03 -4.27 3.54
CA VAL A 13 -3.99 -4.75 2.65
C VAL A 13 -2.91 -3.69 2.60
N VAL A 14 -1.67 -4.11 2.71
CA VAL A 14 -0.55 -3.18 2.70
C VAL A 14 0.31 -3.50 1.48
N LEU A 15 0.75 -2.48 0.77
CA LEU A 15 1.63 -2.67 -0.35
C LEU A 15 2.61 -1.51 -0.41
N CYS A 16 3.58 -1.61 -1.30
CA CYS A 16 4.51 -0.53 -1.47
C CYS A 16 4.83 -0.38 -2.95
N TYR A 17 5.31 0.79 -3.32
CA TYR A 17 5.71 1.04 -4.70
C TYR A 17 6.94 1.95 -4.66
N ILE A 18 7.66 1.97 -5.78
CA ILE A 18 8.89 2.75 -5.86
C ILE A 18 8.56 4.22 -5.99
N GLU A 19 9.23 5.04 -5.22
CA GLU A 19 9.03 6.47 -5.28
C GLU A 19 9.31 6.96 -6.69
N GLY A 20 8.44 7.77 -7.24
CA GLY A 20 8.61 8.23 -8.61
C GLY A 20 7.77 7.47 -9.59
N ASN A 21 7.21 6.34 -9.18
CA ASN A 21 6.36 5.56 -10.07
C ASN A 21 4.95 6.13 -9.99
N GLU A 22 4.71 7.20 -10.74
CA GLU A 22 3.43 7.89 -10.69
C GLU A 22 2.29 7.00 -11.15
N ALA A 23 2.55 6.14 -12.10
CA ALA A 23 1.49 5.27 -12.60
C ALA A 23 0.98 4.37 -11.50
N ALA A 24 1.87 3.79 -10.73
CA ALA A 24 1.47 2.92 -9.64
C ALA A 24 0.75 3.70 -8.56
N LYS A 25 1.25 4.89 -8.27
CA LYS A 25 0.65 5.73 -7.26
C LYS A 25 -0.80 6.04 -7.62
N GLN A 26 -1.02 6.46 -8.86
CA GLN A 26 -2.36 6.81 -9.29
C GLN A 26 -3.27 5.60 -9.26
N LEU A 27 -2.75 4.46 -9.67
CA LEU A 27 -3.54 3.25 -9.70
C LEU A 27 -3.99 2.87 -8.29
N TYR A 28 -3.07 2.89 -7.34
CA TYR A 28 -3.41 2.49 -5.98
C TYR A 28 -4.34 3.49 -5.32
N LEU A 29 -4.16 4.76 -5.58
CA LEU A 29 -5.07 5.75 -5.04
C LEU A 29 -6.47 5.54 -5.59
N LYS A 30 -6.55 5.17 -6.86
CA LYS A 30 -7.82 4.93 -7.48
C LYS A 30 -8.50 3.71 -6.88
N LEU A 31 -7.73 2.73 -6.44
CA LEU A 31 -8.27 1.55 -5.83
C LEU A 31 -8.66 1.75 -4.37
N GLY A 32 -8.37 2.90 -3.82
CA GLY A 32 -8.75 3.18 -2.45
C GLY A 32 -7.63 3.08 -1.45
N PHE A 33 -6.40 2.93 -1.93
CA PHE A 33 -5.27 2.86 -1.02
C PHE A 33 -4.88 4.25 -0.56
N ASN A 34 -4.33 4.32 0.64
CA ASN A 34 -3.89 5.58 1.21
C ASN A 34 -2.46 5.44 1.69
N HIS A 35 -1.75 6.56 1.70
CA HIS A 35 -0.38 6.55 2.19
C HIS A 35 -0.39 6.45 3.70
N THR A 36 0.47 5.60 4.23
CA THR A 36 0.56 5.47 5.68
C THR A 36 1.51 6.49 6.28
N GLY A 37 2.34 7.07 5.44
CA GLY A 37 3.33 7.99 5.94
C GLY A 37 4.67 7.31 6.16
N GLU A 38 4.76 6.03 5.91
CA GLU A 38 5.99 5.29 6.11
C GLU A 38 6.64 5.00 4.79
N THR A 39 7.96 4.90 4.80
CA THR A 39 8.69 4.56 3.59
C THR A 39 9.79 3.61 3.96
N ASP A 40 10.27 2.87 2.97
CA ASP A 40 11.34 1.94 3.19
C ASP A 40 12.35 2.17 2.07
N GLY A 41 13.33 3.00 2.32
CA GLY A 41 14.28 3.38 1.29
C GLY A 41 13.58 4.18 0.22
N ASN A 42 13.51 3.66 -0.97
CA ASN A 42 12.80 4.34 -2.04
C ASN A 42 11.38 3.84 -2.17
N GLU A 43 10.91 3.00 -1.29
CA GLU A 43 9.57 2.44 -1.44
C GLU A 43 8.59 3.16 -0.55
N ILE A 44 7.45 3.50 -1.11
CA ILE A 44 6.41 4.21 -0.40
C ILE A 44 5.35 3.21 -0.01
N ILE A 45 4.94 3.22 1.23
CA ILE A 45 4.01 2.22 1.73
C ILE A 45 2.59 2.77 1.75
N MET A 46 1.68 1.98 1.26
CA MET A 46 0.27 2.34 1.23
C MET A 46 -0.56 1.23 1.82
N GLU A 47 -1.73 1.57 2.25
CA GLU A 47 -2.62 0.57 2.82
C GLU A 47 -4.05 0.86 2.40
N LYS A 48 -4.87 -0.17 2.41
CA LYS A 48 -6.28 -0.03 2.13
C LYS A 48 -7.04 -0.82 3.16
N LYS A 49 -7.97 -0.19 3.83
CA LYS A 49 -8.78 -0.87 4.81
C LYS A 49 -9.90 -1.58 4.10
N LEU A 50 -10.12 -2.82 4.49
CA LEU A 50 -11.17 -3.61 3.88
C LEU A 50 -12.46 -3.47 4.64
N ARG A 51 -12.43 -2.95 5.83
CA ARG A 51 -13.64 -2.77 6.59
C ARG A 51 -13.64 -1.48 7.31
#